data_ae12d372464cf75caea0b33bf550bb0f
#
_entry.id   ae12d372464cf75caea0b33bf550bb0f
#
_cell.length_a   1.000
_cell.length_b   1.000
_cell.length_c   1.000
_cell.angle_alpha   90.00
_cell.angle_beta   90.00
_cell.angle_gamma   90.00
#
_symmetry.space_group_name_H-M   'P 1'
#
loop_
_entity.id
_entity.type
_entity.pdbx_description
1 polymer ?
#
loop_
_entity_poly.entity_id
_entity_poly.type
_entity_poly.pdbx_seq_one_letter_code
_entity_poly.pdbx_strand_id
1 'polypeptide(L)'
;MSEMLLDMEADQVTASSIEKMDNAGLSSVAEIARAIRDHEDLVAQLDDKLKEAKRNLLKLTDEDLPAMLAELGLNAIELDDGSKVTVQATYGAHIKVADREQAFQWLRDNDFGDIIKNTVSCNFARGEDQQAVDFMETAQKMGYIPEQKTEVHAQTLKAWVKERVENGESFPMDLFGAYTGQRAKIARSK
;
A
#
# COMPACT_ATOMS: atom_id res chain seq x y z
N MET A 1 14.71 39.19 24.13
CA MET A 1 13.56 39.55 25.02
C MET A 1 12.19 39.44 24.32
N SER A 2 12.11 39.54 23.02
CA SER A 2 10.79 39.48 22.30
C SER A 2 10.28 38.05 22.12
N GLU A 3 11.15 37.07 21.88
CA GLU A 3 10.77 35.63 21.69
C GLU A 3 10.27 34.97 22.99
N MET A 4 10.89 35.34 24.13
CA MET A 4 10.48 34.81 25.43
C MET A 4 9.08 35.26 25.87
N LEU A 5 8.64 36.44 25.42
CA LEU A 5 7.29 36.93 25.68
C LEU A 5 6.22 36.24 24.80
N LEU A 6 6.56 35.90 23.58
CA LEU A 6 5.66 35.18 22.68
C LEU A 6 5.42 33.73 23.14
N ASP A 7 6.45 33.04 23.64
CA ASP A 7 6.31 31.68 24.23
C ASP A 7 5.45 31.72 25.53
N MET A 8 5.62 32.74 26.37
CA MET A 8 4.79 32.89 27.57
C MET A 8 3.32 33.23 27.27
N GLU A 9 3.04 33.97 26.19
CA GLU A 9 1.66 34.23 25.75
C GLU A 9 1.02 32.99 25.12
N ALA A 10 1.76 32.18 24.36
CA ALA A 10 1.28 30.92 23.81
C ALA A 10 0.95 29.90 24.91
N ASP A 11 1.79 29.77 25.94
CA ASP A 11 1.53 28.90 27.09
C ASP A 11 0.36 29.38 27.94
N GLN A 12 0.16 30.69 28.10
CA GLN A 12 -1.01 31.26 28.82
C GLN A 12 -2.31 31.07 28.04
N VAL A 13 -2.28 31.15 26.70
CA VAL A 13 -3.46 30.90 25.87
C VAL A 13 -3.86 29.42 25.92
N THR A 14 -2.90 28.50 25.90
CA THR A 14 -3.17 27.05 26.04
C THR A 14 -3.68 26.70 27.43
N ALA A 15 -3.10 27.25 28.50
CA ALA A 15 -3.54 27.03 29.88
C ALA A 15 -4.96 27.61 30.11
N SER A 16 -5.23 28.81 29.63
CA SER A 16 -6.56 29.43 29.72
C SER A 16 -7.65 28.71 28.89
N SER A 17 -7.27 28.06 27.81
CA SER A 17 -8.18 27.24 27.00
C SER A 17 -8.51 25.91 27.68
N ILE A 18 -7.57 25.35 28.45
CA ILE A 18 -7.78 24.12 29.23
C ILE A 18 -8.66 24.39 30.46
N GLU A 19 -8.50 25.54 31.13
CA GLU A 19 -9.32 25.88 32.29
C GLU A 19 -10.81 26.16 31.95
N LYS A 20 -11.12 26.47 30.68
CA LYS A 20 -12.50 26.73 30.20
C LYS A 20 -13.20 25.48 29.67
N MET A 21 -12.48 24.32 29.57
CA MET A 21 -13.16 23.09 29.20
C MET A 21 -13.96 22.57 30.40
N ASP A 22 -15.28 22.55 30.25
CA ASP A 22 -16.19 21.89 31.18
C ASP A 22 -15.78 20.42 31.37
N ASN A 23 -15.85 19.91 32.60
CA ASN A 23 -15.55 18.53 32.95
C ASN A 23 -16.29 17.50 32.05
N ALA A 24 -17.47 17.84 31.55
CA ALA A 24 -18.23 17.04 30.60
C ALA A 24 -17.55 16.96 29.23
N GLY A 25 -16.96 18.06 28.75
CA GLY A 25 -16.21 18.05 27.49
C GLY A 25 -14.93 17.22 27.53
N LEU A 26 -14.18 17.29 28.63
CA LEU A 26 -12.99 16.47 28.85
C LEU A 26 -13.32 14.97 28.97
N SER A 27 -14.42 14.61 29.64
CA SER A 27 -14.92 13.24 29.69
C SER A 27 -15.25 12.70 28.31
N SER A 28 -15.93 13.48 27.48
CA SER A 28 -16.28 13.10 26.10
C SER A 28 -15.04 12.89 25.22
N VAL A 29 -14.04 13.77 25.32
CA VAL A 29 -12.76 13.59 24.58
C VAL A 29 -12.03 12.32 25.02
N ALA A 30 -12.00 12.05 26.33
CA ALA A 30 -11.37 10.83 26.86
C ALA A 30 -12.10 9.55 26.43
N GLU A 31 -13.42 9.59 26.31
CA GLU A 31 -14.23 8.47 25.80
C GLU A 31 -13.94 8.21 24.32
N ILE A 32 -13.88 9.25 23.49
CA ILE A 32 -13.51 9.11 22.07
C ILE A 32 -12.08 8.57 21.93
N ALA A 33 -11.14 9.04 22.74
CA ALA A 33 -9.77 8.55 22.69
C ALA A 33 -9.66 7.06 23.09
N ARG A 34 -10.46 6.61 24.08
CA ARG A 34 -10.55 5.17 24.42
C ARG A 34 -11.17 4.38 23.27
N ALA A 35 -12.27 4.85 22.70
CA ALA A 35 -12.89 4.19 21.55
C ALA A 35 -11.95 4.06 20.35
N ILE A 36 -11.12 5.09 20.05
CA ILE A 36 -10.09 5.00 19.01
C ILE A 36 -9.13 3.85 19.31
N ARG A 37 -8.62 3.74 20.55
CA ARG A 37 -7.70 2.66 20.95
C ARG A 37 -8.35 1.28 20.83
N ASP A 38 -9.60 1.15 21.28
CA ASP A 38 -10.33 -0.12 21.21
C ASP A 38 -10.54 -0.55 19.76
N HIS A 39 -10.83 0.38 18.87
CA HIS A 39 -10.94 0.11 17.42
C HIS A 39 -9.59 -0.20 16.77
N GLU A 40 -8.49 0.46 17.16
CA GLU A 40 -7.15 0.11 16.68
C GLU A 40 -6.79 -1.33 17.09
N ASP A 41 -7.07 -1.72 18.34
CA ASP A 41 -6.82 -3.06 18.84
C ASP A 41 -7.73 -4.11 18.15
N LEU A 42 -9.00 -3.77 17.91
CA LEU A 42 -9.92 -4.63 17.16
C LEU A 42 -9.45 -4.84 15.72
N VAL A 43 -9.01 -3.79 15.04
CA VAL A 43 -8.46 -3.90 13.66
C VAL A 43 -7.25 -4.84 13.64
N ALA A 44 -6.32 -4.68 14.59
CA ALA A 44 -5.16 -5.56 14.69
C ALA A 44 -5.57 -7.04 14.92
N GLN A 45 -6.53 -7.29 15.81
CA GLN A 45 -7.04 -8.64 16.06
C GLN A 45 -7.75 -9.25 14.83
N LEU A 46 -8.51 -8.44 14.08
CA LEU A 46 -9.17 -8.89 12.87
C LEU A 46 -8.17 -9.22 11.76
N ASP A 47 -7.11 -8.44 11.63
CA ASP A 47 -6.02 -8.72 10.68
C ASP A 47 -5.31 -10.05 11.00
N ASP A 48 -5.06 -10.33 12.26
CA ASP A 48 -4.44 -11.59 12.68
C ASP A 48 -5.38 -12.79 12.48
N LYS A 49 -6.67 -12.64 12.82
CA LYS A 49 -7.69 -13.66 12.52
C LYS A 49 -7.83 -13.92 11.03
N LEU A 50 -7.78 -12.87 10.20
CA LEU A 50 -7.83 -13.01 8.75
C LEU A 50 -6.62 -13.76 8.20
N LYS A 51 -5.41 -13.50 8.71
CA LYS A 51 -4.20 -14.24 8.32
C LYS A 51 -4.29 -15.71 8.70
N GLU A 52 -4.80 -16.00 9.90
CA GLU A 52 -5.00 -17.36 10.38
C GLU A 52 -6.05 -18.10 9.54
N ALA A 53 -7.21 -17.47 9.29
CA ALA A 53 -8.26 -18.04 8.46
C ALA A 53 -7.78 -18.36 7.05
N LYS A 54 -7.01 -17.45 6.42
CA LYS A 54 -6.41 -17.68 5.10
C LYS A 54 -5.43 -18.85 5.10
N ARG A 55 -4.61 -19.00 6.14
CA ARG A 55 -3.67 -20.12 6.29
C ARG A 55 -4.41 -21.45 6.44
N ASN A 56 -5.45 -21.47 7.29
CA ASN A 56 -6.25 -22.66 7.49
C ASN A 56 -7.03 -23.05 6.22
N LEU A 57 -7.57 -22.06 5.50
CA LEU A 57 -8.21 -22.29 4.21
C LEU A 57 -7.25 -22.94 3.22
N LEU A 58 -6.05 -22.37 3.08
CA LEU A 58 -5.02 -22.90 2.17
C LEU A 58 -4.63 -24.33 2.52
N LYS A 59 -4.48 -24.63 3.82
CA LYS A 59 -4.20 -26.00 4.28
C LYS A 59 -5.31 -26.98 3.89
N LEU A 60 -6.56 -26.59 4.11
CA LEU A 60 -7.71 -27.44 3.77
C LEU A 60 -7.84 -27.65 2.27
N THR A 61 -7.62 -26.61 1.45
CA THR A 61 -7.78 -26.69 -0.02
C THR A 61 -6.63 -27.36 -0.72
N ASP A 62 -5.39 -27.18 -0.27
CA ASP A 62 -4.21 -27.58 -1.00
C ASP A 62 -3.55 -28.83 -0.43
N GLU A 63 -3.84 -29.17 0.83
CA GLU A 63 -3.24 -30.31 1.51
C GLU A 63 -4.29 -31.35 1.95
N ASP A 64 -5.17 -30.99 2.91
CA ASP A 64 -6.00 -31.96 3.61
C ASP A 64 -7.04 -32.61 2.67
N LEU A 65 -7.81 -31.83 1.93
CA LEU A 65 -8.87 -32.33 1.05
C LEU A 65 -8.32 -33.09 -0.17
N PRO A 66 -7.29 -32.61 -0.88
CA PRO A 66 -6.67 -33.38 -1.95
C PRO A 66 -6.08 -34.72 -1.46
N ALA A 67 -5.45 -34.75 -0.29
CA ALA A 67 -4.89 -35.98 0.26
C ALA A 67 -6.00 -37.00 0.58
N MET A 68 -7.09 -36.58 1.23
CA MET A 68 -8.22 -37.48 1.53
C MET A 68 -8.89 -38.02 0.28
N LEU A 69 -9.09 -37.19 -0.76
CA LEU A 69 -9.66 -37.65 -2.02
C LEU A 69 -8.73 -38.63 -2.77
N ALA A 70 -7.43 -38.39 -2.71
CA ALA A 70 -6.43 -39.28 -3.29
C ALA A 70 -6.41 -40.66 -2.60
N GLU A 71 -6.52 -40.71 -1.27
CA GLU A 71 -6.64 -41.96 -0.50
C GLU A 71 -7.88 -42.78 -0.91
N LEU A 72 -8.98 -42.11 -1.26
CA LEU A 72 -10.21 -42.75 -1.73
C LEU A 72 -10.19 -43.05 -3.24
N GLY A 73 -9.15 -42.66 -3.96
CA GLY A 73 -9.06 -42.81 -5.43
C GLY A 73 -10.04 -41.93 -6.17
N LEU A 74 -10.49 -40.81 -5.56
CA LEU A 74 -11.48 -39.89 -6.12
C LEU A 74 -10.82 -38.59 -6.53
N ASN A 75 -11.28 -37.98 -7.63
CA ASN A 75 -10.87 -36.66 -8.08
C ASN A 75 -11.98 -35.61 -7.90
N ALA A 76 -13.18 -36.05 -7.57
CA ALA A 76 -14.32 -35.15 -7.35
C ALA A 76 -15.35 -35.83 -6.46
N ILE A 77 -16.10 -35.01 -5.72
CA ILE A 77 -17.28 -35.42 -4.94
C ILE A 77 -18.38 -34.36 -5.13
N GLU A 78 -19.60 -34.78 -4.90
CA GLU A 78 -20.74 -33.88 -4.77
C GLU A 78 -21.20 -33.86 -3.31
N LEU A 79 -21.44 -32.67 -2.77
CA LEU A 79 -21.89 -32.48 -1.40
C LEU A 79 -23.43 -32.52 -1.33
N ASP A 80 -23.98 -32.67 -0.12
CA ASP A 80 -25.41 -32.78 0.12
C ASP A 80 -26.21 -31.53 -0.34
N ASP A 81 -25.53 -30.37 -0.42
CA ASP A 81 -26.09 -29.11 -0.92
C ASP A 81 -26.06 -28.98 -2.46
N GLY A 82 -25.55 -30.00 -3.17
CA GLY A 82 -25.37 -30.01 -4.62
C GLY A 82 -24.07 -29.33 -5.11
N SER A 83 -23.23 -28.85 -4.20
CA SER A 83 -21.91 -28.28 -4.58
C SER A 83 -20.98 -29.40 -5.04
N LYS A 84 -20.21 -29.13 -6.11
CA LYS A 84 -19.24 -30.07 -6.64
C LYS A 84 -17.83 -29.63 -6.22
N VAL A 85 -17.13 -30.52 -5.54
CA VAL A 85 -15.72 -30.36 -5.19
C VAL A 85 -14.86 -31.15 -6.18
N THR A 86 -13.86 -30.51 -6.78
CA THR A 86 -12.92 -31.15 -7.72
C THR A 86 -11.49 -30.80 -7.33
N VAL A 87 -10.59 -31.77 -7.39
CA VAL A 87 -9.16 -31.57 -7.22
C VAL A 87 -8.52 -31.34 -8.60
N GLN A 88 -7.80 -30.25 -8.73
CA GLN A 88 -7.06 -29.91 -9.95
C GLN A 88 -5.60 -29.71 -9.61
N ALA A 89 -4.71 -30.13 -10.51
CA ALA A 89 -3.29 -29.87 -10.35
C ALA A 89 -3.00 -28.36 -10.42
N THR A 90 -2.27 -27.85 -9.45
CA THR A 90 -1.81 -26.47 -9.42
C THR A 90 -0.29 -26.43 -9.59
N TYR A 91 0.21 -25.47 -10.36
CA TYR A 91 1.63 -25.26 -10.60
C TYR A 91 2.00 -23.85 -10.21
N GLY A 92 2.99 -23.70 -9.35
CA GLY A 92 3.53 -22.41 -8.96
C GLY A 92 5.03 -22.37 -9.18
N ALA A 93 5.55 -21.25 -9.67
CA ALA A 93 6.98 -21.02 -9.80
C ALA A 93 7.34 -19.59 -9.42
N HIS A 94 8.42 -19.43 -8.69
CA HIS A 94 8.96 -18.13 -8.34
C HIS A 94 10.49 -18.20 -8.29
N ILE A 95 11.14 -17.36 -9.11
CA ILE A 95 12.61 -17.26 -9.11
C ILE A 95 13.00 -16.25 -8.01
N LYS A 96 13.69 -16.73 -6.98
CA LYS A 96 14.24 -15.86 -5.93
C LYS A 96 15.24 -14.88 -6.51
N VAL A 97 15.33 -13.68 -5.92
CA VAL A 97 16.24 -12.63 -6.42
C VAL A 97 17.69 -13.12 -6.50
N ALA A 98 18.15 -13.89 -5.52
CA ALA A 98 19.50 -14.45 -5.49
C ALA A 98 19.78 -15.45 -6.60
N ASP A 99 18.76 -16.14 -7.12
CA ASP A 99 18.88 -17.21 -8.09
C ASP A 99 18.59 -16.74 -9.53
N ARG A 100 18.23 -15.46 -9.71
CA ARG A 100 17.78 -14.91 -11.01
C ARG A 100 18.80 -15.09 -12.12
N GLU A 101 20.04 -14.77 -11.86
CA GLU A 101 21.09 -14.84 -12.88
C GLU A 101 21.29 -16.27 -13.36
N GLN A 102 21.39 -17.21 -12.42
CA GLN A 102 21.54 -18.64 -12.72
C GLN A 102 20.31 -19.21 -13.45
N ALA A 103 19.08 -18.84 -12.99
CA ALA A 103 17.85 -19.29 -13.63
C ALA A 103 17.72 -18.73 -15.06
N PHE A 104 18.04 -17.46 -15.29
CA PHE A 104 18.00 -16.87 -16.62
C PHE A 104 19.08 -17.45 -17.54
N GLN A 105 20.27 -17.75 -17.01
CA GLN A 105 21.29 -18.44 -17.79
C GLN A 105 20.81 -19.83 -18.18
N TRP A 106 20.27 -20.61 -17.25
CA TRP A 106 19.73 -21.92 -17.54
C TRP A 106 18.64 -21.90 -18.62
N LEU A 107 17.72 -20.92 -18.56
CA LEU A 107 16.67 -20.75 -19.57
C LEU A 107 17.26 -20.50 -20.96
N ARG A 108 18.32 -19.68 -21.07
CA ARG A 108 18.99 -19.40 -22.35
C ARG A 108 19.72 -20.64 -22.89
N ASP A 109 20.39 -21.37 -22.02
CA ASP A 109 21.18 -22.53 -22.39
C ASP A 109 20.31 -23.74 -22.83
N ASN A 110 19.00 -23.70 -22.44
CA ASN A 110 18.05 -24.77 -22.78
C ASN A 110 16.95 -24.30 -23.76
N ASP A 111 17.18 -23.27 -24.55
CA ASP A 111 16.28 -22.74 -25.58
C ASP A 111 14.92 -22.19 -25.06
N PHE A 112 14.86 -21.85 -23.79
CA PHE A 112 13.68 -21.19 -23.17
C PHE A 112 13.87 -19.68 -22.96
N GLY A 113 14.84 -19.07 -23.63
CA GLY A 113 15.17 -17.66 -23.45
C GLY A 113 14.04 -16.69 -23.87
N ASP A 114 13.11 -17.12 -24.70
CA ASP A 114 11.96 -16.37 -25.19
C ASP A 114 10.97 -15.96 -24.09
N ILE A 115 10.93 -16.71 -22.98
CA ILE A 115 10.11 -16.34 -21.82
C ILE A 115 10.73 -15.22 -20.96
N ILE A 116 12.01 -14.87 -21.19
CA ILE A 116 12.69 -13.81 -20.47
C ILE A 116 12.32 -12.46 -21.09
N LYS A 117 11.56 -11.65 -20.35
CA LYS A 117 11.24 -10.29 -20.77
C LYS A 117 12.26 -9.32 -20.20
N ASN A 118 12.83 -8.48 -21.05
CA ASN A 118 13.71 -7.39 -20.66
C ASN A 118 12.97 -6.07 -20.81
N THR A 119 12.95 -5.28 -19.74
CA THR A 119 12.46 -3.91 -19.76
C THR A 119 13.61 -2.97 -19.42
N VAL A 120 13.85 -1.99 -20.27
CA VAL A 120 14.81 -0.91 -20.02
C VAL A 120 13.99 0.35 -19.78
N SER A 121 14.23 1.02 -18.66
CA SER A 121 13.58 2.28 -18.30
C SER A 121 14.62 3.39 -18.19
N CYS A 122 14.30 4.55 -18.75
CA CYS A 122 15.07 5.78 -18.60
C CYS A 122 14.24 6.79 -17.83
N ASN A 123 14.84 7.47 -16.86
CA ASN A 123 14.20 8.53 -16.11
C ASN A 123 14.71 9.88 -16.61
N PHE A 124 13.79 10.78 -16.88
CA PHE A 124 14.08 12.16 -17.29
C PHE A 124 13.80 13.08 -16.10
N ALA A 125 14.68 14.05 -15.88
CA ALA A 125 14.56 15.00 -14.79
C ALA A 125 13.54 16.10 -15.10
N ARG A 126 13.29 16.97 -14.12
CA ARG A 126 12.39 18.13 -14.29
C ARG A 126 12.84 18.99 -15.46
N GLY A 127 11.94 19.26 -16.40
CA GLY A 127 12.20 20.12 -17.57
C GLY A 127 12.86 19.41 -18.75
N GLU A 128 13.05 18.09 -18.67
CA GLU A 128 13.62 17.28 -19.75
C GLU A 128 12.54 16.61 -20.63
N ASP A 129 11.33 17.17 -20.65
CA ASP A 129 10.19 16.60 -21.37
C ASP A 129 10.49 16.42 -22.88
N GLN A 130 11.21 17.39 -23.49
CA GLN A 130 11.60 17.30 -24.90
C GLN A 130 12.59 16.16 -25.13
N GLN A 131 13.53 15.94 -24.23
CA GLN A 131 14.49 14.82 -24.32
C GLN A 131 13.77 13.47 -24.22
N ALA A 132 12.72 13.38 -23.40
CA ALA A 132 11.87 12.18 -23.33
C ALA A 132 11.17 11.92 -24.66
N VAL A 133 10.63 12.95 -25.31
CA VAL A 133 10.01 12.84 -26.65
C VAL A 133 11.03 12.38 -27.69
N ASP A 134 12.20 13.02 -27.73
CA ASP A 134 13.26 12.71 -28.70
C ASP A 134 13.79 11.28 -28.52
N PHE A 135 13.87 10.82 -27.26
CA PHE A 135 14.24 9.43 -26.95
C PHE A 135 13.19 8.44 -27.44
N MET A 136 11.90 8.75 -27.23
CA MET A 136 10.77 7.94 -27.70
C MET A 136 10.81 7.78 -29.23
N GLU A 137 10.97 8.89 -29.95
CA GLU A 137 11.07 8.87 -31.42
C GLU A 137 12.26 8.06 -31.91
N THR A 138 13.40 8.18 -31.23
CA THR A 138 14.61 7.44 -31.58
C THR A 138 14.38 5.94 -31.37
N ALA A 139 13.80 5.52 -30.25
CA ALA A 139 13.48 4.14 -29.98
C ALA A 139 12.50 3.57 -31.03
N GLN A 140 11.48 4.34 -31.42
CA GLN A 140 10.53 3.96 -32.47
C GLN A 140 11.23 3.76 -33.83
N LYS A 141 12.15 4.65 -34.20
CA LYS A 141 12.94 4.53 -35.44
C LYS A 141 13.83 3.27 -35.44
N MET A 142 14.22 2.79 -34.25
CA MET A 142 14.97 1.55 -34.07
C MET A 142 14.06 0.28 -34.05
N GLY A 143 12.74 0.44 -34.19
CA GLY A 143 11.78 -0.65 -34.23
C GLY A 143 11.27 -1.10 -32.83
N TYR A 144 11.57 -0.37 -31.77
CA TYR A 144 11.03 -0.63 -30.45
C TYR A 144 9.67 0.06 -30.25
N ILE A 145 8.89 -0.42 -29.30
CA ILE A 145 7.61 0.18 -28.87
C ILE A 145 7.83 0.76 -27.47
N PRO A 146 8.32 2.01 -27.36
CA PRO A 146 8.54 2.62 -26.06
C PRO A 146 7.22 3.01 -25.41
N GLU A 147 7.14 2.90 -24.09
CA GLU A 147 6.02 3.36 -23.28
C GLU A 147 6.45 4.58 -22.46
N GLN A 148 5.63 5.64 -22.50
CA GLN A 148 5.85 6.81 -21.66
C GLN A 148 4.88 6.79 -20.49
N LYS A 149 5.40 6.96 -19.29
CA LYS A 149 4.62 7.14 -18.07
C LYS A 149 4.97 8.49 -17.45
N THR A 150 4.02 9.41 -17.42
CA THR A 150 4.16 10.69 -16.73
C THR A 150 3.38 10.63 -15.43
N GLU A 151 4.07 10.81 -14.32
CA GLU A 151 3.44 10.77 -13.00
C GLU A 151 4.10 11.73 -12.01
N VAL A 152 3.33 12.16 -11.04
CA VAL A 152 3.85 12.85 -9.85
C VAL A 152 3.80 11.86 -8.69
N HIS A 153 4.94 11.63 -8.05
CA HIS A 153 4.99 10.75 -6.90
C HIS A 153 4.07 11.27 -5.78
N ALA A 154 3.24 10.40 -5.21
CA ALA A 154 2.22 10.76 -4.23
C ALA A 154 2.75 11.56 -3.03
N GLN A 155 3.95 11.23 -2.54
CA GLN A 155 4.61 11.97 -1.45
C GLN A 155 5.01 13.39 -1.87
N THR A 156 5.49 13.55 -3.11
CA THR A 156 5.86 14.86 -3.67
C THR A 156 4.62 15.73 -3.85
N LEU A 157 3.54 15.16 -4.39
CA LEU A 157 2.27 15.86 -4.53
C LEU A 157 1.72 16.29 -3.16
N LYS A 158 1.76 15.39 -2.18
CA LYS A 158 1.31 15.70 -0.81
C LYS A 158 2.14 16.82 -0.17
N ALA A 159 3.46 16.82 -0.35
CA ALA A 159 4.33 17.86 0.17
C ALA A 159 4.06 19.21 -0.51
N TRP A 160 3.85 19.19 -1.83
CA TRP A 160 3.50 20.39 -2.61
C TRP A 160 2.14 20.96 -2.17
N VAL A 161 1.11 20.13 -2.01
CA VAL A 161 -0.21 20.55 -1.51
C VAL A 161 -0.09 21.17 -0.13
N LYS A 162 0.67 20.53 0.77
CA LYS A 162 0.89 21.05 2.13
C LYS A 162 1.50 22.45 2.08
N GLU A 163 2.57 22.63 1.30
CA GLU A 163 3.26 23.92 1.14
C GLU A 163 2.31 25.03 0.63
N ARG A 164 1.48 24.73 -0.41
CA ARG A 164 0.52 25.69 -0.94
C ARG A 164 -0.52 26.11 0.10
N VAL A 165 -1.07 25.14 0.84
CA VAL A 165 -2.04 25.41 1.90
C VAL A 165 -1.44 26.23 3.03
N GLU A 166 -0.24 25.88 3.49
CA GLU A 166 0.45 26.61 4.57
C GLU A 166 0.81 28.05 4.16
N ASN A 167 1.14 28.29 2.90
CA ASN A 167 1.42 29.61 2.35
C ASN A 167 0.14 30.41 2.00
N GLY A 168 -1.05 29.84 2.14
CA GLY A 168 -2.31 30.48 1.76
C GLY A 168 -2.48 30.66 0.24
N GLU A 169 -1.76 29.87 -0.57
CA GLU A 169 -1.81 29.96 -2.02
C GLU A 169 -3.01 29.22 -2.58
N SER A 170 -3.73 29.86 -3.51
CA SER A 170 -4.87 29.25 -4.19
C SER A 170 -4.43 28.29 -5.29
N PHE A 171 -5.02 27.09 -5.32
CA PHE A 171 -4.87 26.10 -6.39
C PHE A 171 -6.15 25.27 -6.51
N PRO A 172 -6.42 24.62 -7.65
CA PRO A 172 -7.64 23.85 -7.87
C PRO A 172 -7.61 22.52 -7.10
N MET A 173 -8.00 22.54 -5.82
CA MET A 173 -7.94 21.39 -4.91
C MET A 173 -8.65 20.15 -5.48
N ASP A 174 -9.82 20.32 -6.09
CA ASP A 174 -10.60 19.22 -6.67
C ASP A 174 -9.87 18.50 -7.79
N LEU A 175 -9.12 19.24 -8.63
CA LEU A 175 -8.32 18.67 -9.72
C LEU A 175 -7.22 17.73 -9.20
N PHE A 176 -6.65 18.04 -8.03
CA PHE A 176 -5.61 17.24 -7.40
C PHE A 176 -6.14 16.24 -6.39
N GLY A 177 -7.46 16.15 -6.20
CA GLY A 177 -8.07 15.36 -5.12
C GLY A 177 -7.53 15.76 -3.74
N ALA A 178 -7.15 17.04 -3.59
CA ALA A 178 -6.54 17.52 -2.37
C ALA A 178 -7.61 17.84 -1.32
N TYR A 179 -7.31 17.49 -0.09
CA TYR A 179 -8.13 17.88 1.06
C TYR A 179 -7.25 18.24 2.25
N THR A 180 -7.76 19.11 3.08
CA THR A 180 -7.15 19.44 4.37
C THR A 180 -8.00 18.83 5.49
N GLY A 181 -7.34 18.23 6.46
CA GLY A 181 -8.00 17.59 7.58
C GLY A 181 -7.07 17.41 8.77
N GLN A 182 -7.67 17.22 9.93
CA GLN A 182 -6.95 16.90 11.16
C GLN A 182 -7.19 15.44 11.51
N ARG A 183 -6.15 14.75 11.95
CA ARG A 183 -6.22 13.36 12.40
C ARG A 183 -5.64 13.25 13.80
N ALA A 184 -6.45 12.76 14.73
CA ALA A 184 -5.95 12.39 16.04
C ALA A 184 -4.94 11.24 15.94
N LYS A 185 -3.86 11.33 16.71
CA LYS A 185 -2.87 10.27 16.88
C LYS A 185 -2.68 10.03 18.37
N ILE A 186 -2.87 8.79 18.80
CA ILE A 186 -2.65 8.38 20.17
C ILE A 186 -1.28 7.74 20.31
N ALA A 187 -0.41 8.34 21.14
CA ALA A 187 0.84 7.74 21.55
C ALA A 187 0.57 6.85 22.76
N ARG A 188 0.87 5.55 22.66
CA ARG A 188 0.77 4.61 23.78
C ARG A 188 2.01 4.75 24.65
N SER A 189 1.84 4.97 25.96
CA SER A 189 2.94 4.82 26.92
C SER A 189 3.36 3.35 26.99
N LYS A 190 4.66 3.11 27.02
CA LYS A 190 5.24 1.78 27.23
C LYS A 190 5.00 1.32 28.67
#